data_e495193ed2fff0ff203fc0c2d8c8c48c
#
_entry.id   e495193ed2fff0ff203fc0c2d8c8c48c
#
_cell.length_a   1.000
_cell.length_b   1.000
_cell.length_c   1.000
_cell.angle_alpha   90.00
_cell.angle_beta   90.00
_cell.angle_gamma   90.00
#
_symmetry.space_group_name_H-M   'P 1'
#
loop_
_entity.id
_entity.type
_entity.pdbx_description
1 polymer ?
#
loop_
_entity_poly.entity_id
_entity_poly.type
_entity_poly.pdbx_seq_one_letter_code
_entity_poly.pdbx_strand_id
1 'polypeptide(L)'
;MNDNINLIGEYGYIDTSYDPLDRFFESIDNSPEWLALDEVSYQQRAENAILQLEVMDIPLYIKQNELQEITNPTFFSPSGAPTSDGLLSNEIFGFTQKERSGIYAYIDLGEWFIDPSCWKTLTKLDSKFKGVVNGINHFIISPDGDLVEDPTGETGIKWLKANFKKIKFKSTKSRTRDMRIRYIMHNFEKGRMFINKYIVIPPYYRDVNTTGKHTGVGQINTFYVNLITASRALKENADYGLSMADTTCYRIQNTLKA
;
A
#
# COMPACT_ATOMS: atom_id res chain seq x y z
N MET A 1 -17.58 -21.39 4.94
CA MET A 1 -16.30 -21.58 4.22
C MET A 1 -15.87 -20.21 3.79
N ASN A 2 -14.82 -19.67 4.42
CA ASN A 2 -14.26 -18.37 4.06
C ASN A 2 -13.35 -18.59 2.85
N ASP A 3 -13.86 -18.34 1.67
CA ASP A 3 -13.01 -18.17 0.49
C ASP A 3 -12.30 -16.81 0.64
N ASN A 4 -11.19 -16.84 1.34
CA ASN A 4 -10.20 -15.76 1.25
C ASN A 4 -9.84 -15.65 -0.23
N ILE A 5 -10.25 -14.57 -0.87
CA ILE A 5 -9.79 -14.20 -2.20
C ILE A 5 -8.27 -14.08 -2.08
N ASN A 6 -7.58 -15.11 -2.55
CA ASN A 6 -6.12 -15.14 -2.63
C ASN A 6 -5.72 -14.02 -3.61
N LEU A 7 -5.24 -12.90 -3.07
CA LEU A 7 -4.65 -11.80 -3.83
C LEU A 7 -3.31 -12.19 -4.49
N ILE A 8 -2.86 -13.42 -4.29
CA ILE A 8 -1.71 -14.01 -4.96
C ILE A 8 -2.27 -14.78 -6.16
N GLY A 9 -2.19 -14.19 -7.34
CA GLY A 9 -2.51 -14.89 -8.58
C GLY A 9 -1.66 -16.16 -8.74
N GLU A 10 -2.10 -17.10 -9.60
CA GLU A 10 -1.47 -18.41 -9.87
C GLU A 10 0.05 -18.35 -10.17
N TYR A 11 0.62 -17.18 -10.38
CA TYR A 11 2.02 -16.93 -10.72
C TYR A 11 2.80 -16.15 -9.66
N GLY A 12 2.26 -15.94 -8.44
CA GLY A 12 2.99 -15.30 -7.33
C GLY A 12 3.30 -13.81 -7.53
N TYR A 13 2.74 -13.16 -8.52
CA TYR A 13 2.85 -11.72 -8.74
C TYR A 13 1.70 -11.00 -8.09
N ILE A 14 2.01 -10.08 -7.17
CA ILE A 14 1.05 -9.05 -6.75
C ILE A 14 0.96 -8.08 -7.93
N ASP A 15 -0.08 -8.21 -8.74
CA ASP A 15 -0.37 -7.20 -9.76
C ASP A 15 -0.91 -5.94 -9.07
N THR A 16 0.01 -5.05 -8.73
CA THR A 16 -0.31 -3.76 -8.13
C THR A 16 -0.89 -2.77 -9.14
N SER A 17 -0.94 -3.11 -10.43
CA SER A 17 -1.54 -2.26 -11.46
C SER A 17 -3.06 -2.19 -11.38
N TYR A 18 -3.68 -3.19 -10.76
CA TYR A 18 -5.13 -3.31 -10.68
C TYR A 18 -5.72 -2.72 -9.39
N ASP A 19 -6.73 -1.87 -9.54
CA ASP A 19 -7.57 -1.40 -8.44
C ASP A 19 -8.51 -2.55 -8.01
N PRO A 20 -8.52 -2.99 -6.74
CA PRO A 20 -9.41 -4.04 -6.27
C PRO A 20 -10.89 -3.78 -6.58
N LEU A 21 -11.29 -2.51 -6.57
CA LEU A 21 -12.65 -2.10 -6.90
C LEU A 21 -12.96 -2.24 -8.40
N ASP A 22 -11.98 -2.05 -9.28
CA ASP A 22 -12.21 -2.26 -10.73
C ASP A 22 -12.48 -3.74 -11.01
N ARG A 23 -11.71 -4.67 -10.43
CA ARG A 23 -12.01 -6.11 -10.53
C ARG A 23 -13.38 -6.46 -9.98
N PHE A 24 -13.75 -5.86 -8.87
CA PHE A 24 -15.05 -6.05 -8.28
C PHE A 24 -16.14 -5.56 -9.26
N PHE A 25 -16.02 -4.35 -9.82
CA PHE A 25 -17.00 -3.84 -10.78
C PHE A 25 -17.07 -4.68 -12.04
N GLU A 26 -15.94 -5.11 -12.60
CA GLU A 26 -15.90 -6.02 -13.75
C GLU A 26 -16.60 -7.36 -13.44
N SER A 27 -16.44 -7.88 -12.23
CA SER A 27 -17.07 -9.14 -11.82
C SER A 27 -18.59 -9.04 -11.71
N ILE A 28 -19.11 -7.90 -11.24
CA ILE A 28 -20.56 -7.70 -11.09
C ILE A 28 -21.23 -7.32 -12.41
N ASP A 29 -20.58 -6.51 -13.24
CA ASP A 29 -21.12 -6.05 -14.52
C ASP A 29 -21.34 -7.22 -15.51
N ASN A 30 -20.59 -8.31 -15.36
CA ASN A 30 -20.69 -9.51 -16.19
C ASN A 30 -21.46 -10.68 -15.52
N SER A 31 -21.95 -10.52 -14.30
CA SER A 31 -22.64 -11.59 -13.57
C SER A 31 -24.16 -11.53 -13.78
N PRO A 32 -24.78 -12.59 -14.35
CA PRO A 32 -26.23 -12.65 -14.48
C PRO A 32 -26.99 -12.50 -13.16
N GLU A 33 -26.41 -12.98 -12.06
CA GLU A 33 -27.00 -12.88 -10.72
C GLU A 33 -27.07 -11.43 -10.23
N TRP A 34 -26.07 -10.62 -10.57
CA TRP A 34 -26.03 -9.20 -10.21
C TRP A 34 -26.92 -8.37 -11.12
N LEU A 35 -26.98 -8.70 -12.41
CA LEU A 35 -27.83 -8.02 -13.40
C LEU A 35 -29.32 -8.23 -13.14
N ALA A 36 -29.70 -9.33 -12.48
CA ALA A 36 -31.06 -9.63 -12.12
C ALA A 36 -31.56 -8.92 -10.85
N LEU A 37 -30.68 -8.25 -10.10
CA LEU A 37 -31.06 -7.56 -8.86
C LEU A 37 -31.79 -6.24 -9.13
N ASP A 38 -32.82 -5.97 -8.34
CA ASP A 38 -33.38 -4.63 -8.26
C ASP A 38 -32.36 -3.63 -7.66
N GLU A 39 -32.63 -2.35 -7.82
CA GLU A 39 -31.71 -1.27 -7.42
C GLU A 39 -31.30 -1.31 -5.93
N VAL A 40 -32.24 -1.61 -5.05
CA VAL A 40 -32.00 -1.62 -3.58
C VAL A 40 -31.16 -2.84 -3.21
N SER A 41 -31.51 -4.01 -3.72
CA SER A 41 -30.77 -5.26 -3.49
C SER A 41 -29.36 -5.19 -4.07
N TYR A 42 -29.19 -4.59 -5.25
CA TYR A 42 -27.89 -4.33 -5.85
C TYR A 42 -27.02 -3.46 -4.95
N GLN A 43 -27.52 -2.31 -4.50
CA GLN A 43 -26.76 -1.39 -3.64
C GLN A 43 -26.34 -2.09 -2.35
N GLN A 44 -27.25 -2.76 -1.66
CA GLN A 44 -26.98 -3.41 -0.39
C GLN A 44 -25.94 -4.54 -0.53
N ARG A 45 -26.04 -5.34 -1.60
CA ARG A 45 -25.09 -6.41 -1.88
C ARG A 45 -23.70 -5.84 -2.25
N ALA A 46 -23.66 -4.79 -3.07
CA ALA A 46 -22.44 -4.10 -3.45
C ALA A 46 -21.73 -3.46 -2.25
N GLU A 47 -22.47 -2.80 -1.37
CA GLU A 47 -21.93 -2.21 -0.13
C GLU A 47 -21.28 -3.29 0.75
N ASN A 48 -21.99 -4.40 0.98
CA ASN A 48 -21.45 -5.49 1.80
C ASN A 48 -20.19 -6.11 1.16
N ALA A 49 -20.16 -6.26 -0.15
CA ALA A 49 -19.00 -6.78 -0.85
C ALA A 49 -17.80 -5.84 -0.80
N ILE A 50 -18.00 -4.53 -0.94
CA ILE A 50 -16.94 -3.51 -0.79
C ILE A 50 -16.37 -3.49 0.62
N LEU A 51 -17.21 -3.64 1.65
CA LEU A 51 -16.75 -3.72 3.03
C LEU A 51 -15.88 -4.98 3.29
N GLN A 52 -16.04 -6.03 2.49
CA GLN A 52 -15.19 -7.22 2.55
C GLN A 52 -13.83 -7.04 1.84
N LEU A 53 -13.68 -6.01 1.00
CA LEU A 53 -12.41 -5.63 0.36
C LEU A 53 -11.57 -4.71 1.26
N GLU A 54 -11.67 -4.87 2.58
CA GLU A 54 -10.89 -4.09 3.53
C GLU A 54 -9.39 -4.23 3.29
N VAL A 55 -8.65 -3.12 3.44
CA VAL A 55 -7.19 -3.14 3.51
C VAL A 55 -6.75 -3.91 4.76
N MET A 56 -5.67 -4.66 4.64
CA MET A 56 -5.09 -5.43 5.75
C MET A 56 -4.77 -4.51 6.95
N ASP A 57 -5.11 -4.96 8.14
CA ASP A 57 -4.64 -4.35 9.38
C ASP A 57 -3.19 -4.78 9.64
N ILE A 58 -2.24 -4.07 9.02
CA ILE A 58 -0.81 -4.41 9.08
C ILE A 58 -0.28 -4.48 10.51
N PRO A 59 -0.54 -3.51 11.42
CA PRO A 59 -0.11 -3.60 12.81
C PRO A 59 -0.62 -4.84 13.53
N LEU A 60 -1.91 -5.17 13.33
CA LEU A 60 -2.51 -6.36 13.92
C LEU A 60 -1.88 -7.64 13.35
N TYR A 61 -1.69 -7.70 12.04
CA TYR A 61 -1.08 -8.85 11.37
C TYR A 61 0.36 -9.09 11.85
N ILE A 62 1.18 -8.04 11.96
CA ILE A 62 2.54 -8.10 12.50
C ILE A 62 2.53 -8.67 13.92
N LYS A 63 1.64 -8.16 14.78
CA LYS A 63 1.54 -8.60 16.17
C LYS A 63 1.08 -10.06 16.30
N GLN A 64 0.07 -10.46 15.55
CA GLN A 64 -0.48 -11.82 15.61
C GLN A 64 0.49 -12.89 15.10
N ASN A 65 1.34 -12.54 14.14
CA ASN A 65 2.30 -13.47 13.54
C ASN A 65 3.74 -13.24 14.03
N GLU A 66 3.96 -12.35 15.00
CA GLU A 66 5.26 -12.05 15.60
C GLU A 66 6.34 -11.72 14.54
N LEU A 67 5.95 -10.97 13.51
CA LEU A 67 6.83 -10.69 12.38
C LEU A 67 8.03 -9.84 12.79
N GLN A 68 9.18 -10.14 12.21
CA GLN A 68 10.42 -9.41 12.44
C GLN A 68 10.63 -8.31 11.38
N GLU A 69 11.35 -7.25 11.76
CA GLU A 69 11.69 -6.13 10.90
C GLU A 69 12.90 -6.47 10.02
N ILE A 70 12.82 -6.10 8.74
CA ILE A 70 13.95 -6.11 7.83
C ILE A 70 14.50 -4.70 7.73
N THR A 71 15.79 -4.57 8.03
CA THR A 71 16.48 -3.27 8.07
C THR A 71 17.59 -3.16 7.02
N ASN A 72 18.09 -4.28 6.48
CA ASN A 72 19.26 -4.30 5.62
C ASN A 72 18.87 -4.53 4.13
N PRO A 73 19.22 -3.59 3.23
CA PRO A 73 18.96 -3.77 1.80
C PRO A 73 19.93 -4.76 1.12
N THR A 74 20.98 -5.18 1.82
CA THR A 74 22.00 -6.09 1.29
C THR A 74 21.60 -7.55 1.49
N PHE A 75 21.70 -8.36 0.46
CA PHE A 75 21.32 -9.78 0.51
C PHE A 75 22.36 -10.65 1.23
N PHE A 76 23.63 -10.40 0.95
CA PHE A 76 24.73 -11.22 1.44
C PHE A 76 25.80 -10.36 2.11
N SER A 77 26.38 -10.93 3.15
CA SER A 77 27.58 -10.40 3.80
C SER A 77 28.82 -10.59 2.92
N PRO A 78 29.95 -9.96 3.24
CA PRO A 78 31.22 -10.19 2.54
C PRO A 78 31.69 -11.66 2.55
N SER A 79 31.25 -12.46 3.52
CA SER A 79 31.53 -13.91 3.60
C SER A 79 30.64 -14.76 2.67
N GLY A 80 29.68 -14.14 1.98
CA GLY A 80 28.70 -14.82 1.12
C GLY A 80 27.50 -15.44 1.83
N ALA A 81 27.41 -15.32 3.16
CA ALA A 81 26.24 -15.74 3.91
C ALA A 81 25.11 -14.67 3.81
N PRO A 82 23.82 -15.07 3.88
CA PRO A 82 22.72 -14.11 4.02
C PRO A 82 22.95 -13.18 5.21
N THR A 83 22.60 -11.89 5.05
CA THR A 83 22.65 -10.94 6.16
C THR A 83 21.56 -11.27 7.19
N SER A 84 21.87 -11.12 8.48
CA SER A 84 20.98 -11.52 9.58
C SER A 84 19.67 -10.73 9.65
N ASP A 85 19.68 -9.50 9.15
CA ASP A 85 18.58 -8.53 9.16
C ASP A 85 18.09 -8.15 7.75
N GLY A 86 18.48 -8.94 6.74
CA GLY A 86 18.19 -8.68 5.34
C GLY A 86 17.06 -9.53 4.76
N LEU A 87 16.78 -9.27 3.49
CA LEU A 87 15.68 -9.89 2.74
C LEU A 87 15.80 -11.43 2.58
N LEU A 88 16.98 -12.00 2.77
CA LEU A 88 17.22 -13.45 2.69
C LEU A 88 17.65 -14.06 4.03
N SER A 89 17.56 -13.31 5.13
CA SER A 89 17.96 -13.71 6.46
C SER A 89 17.43 -15.09 6.85
N ASN A 90 18.31 -15.94 7.38
CA ASN A 90 17.93 -17.22 7.95
C ASN A 90 17.34 -17.06 9.35
N GLU A 91 17.77 -16.04 10.08
CA GLU A 91 17.28 -15.70 11.42
C GLU A 91 15.83 -15.25 11.37
N ILE A 92 15.43 -14.52 10.31
CA ILE A 92 14.06 -14.02 10.12
C ILE A 92 13.16 -15.08 9.49
N PHE A 93 13.64 -15.73 8.41
CA PHE A 93 12.79 -16.57 7.56
C PHE A 93 12.99 -18.08 7.77
N GLY A 94 13.92 -18.47 8.67
CA GLY A 94 14.26 -19.87 8.92
C GLY A 94 15.20 -20.48 7.87
N PHE A 95 15.53 -21.75 8.10
CA PHE A 95 16.50 -22.53 7.30
C PHE A 95 15.82 -23.53 6.36
N THR A 96 14.63 -23.98 6.70
CA THR A 96 13.91 -24.99 5.93
C THR A 96 13.04 -24.38 4.85
N GLN A 97 12.76 -25.12 3.80
CA GLN A 97 11.86 -24.68 2.73
C GLN A 97 10.46 -24.35 3.29
N LYS A 98 9.97 -25.12 4.26
CA LYS A 98 8.68 -24.90 4.89
C LYS A 98 8.62 -23.52 5.61
N GLU A 99 9.65 -23.21 6.39
CA GLU A 99 9.77 -21.91 7.07
C GLU A 99 9.86 -20.78 6.05
N ARG A 100 10.76 -20.91 5.08
CA ARG A 100 11.01 -19.91 4.03
C ARG A 100 9.84 -19.69 3.06
N SER A 101 8.84 -20.55 3.06
CA SER A 101 7.59 -20.39 2.31
C SER A 101 6.43 -19.85 3.17
N GLY A 102 6.56 -19.88 4.49
CA GLY A 102 5.47 -19.51 5.41
C GLY A 102 5.73 -18.27 6.26
N ILE A 103 7.01 -17.90 6.50
CA ILE A 103 7.34 -16.79 7.39
C ILE A 103 7.40 -15.48 6.60
N TYR A 104 6.57 -14.52 7.02
CA TYR A 104 6.55 -13.15 6.54
C TYR A 104 7.42 -12.26 7.44
N ALA A 105 7.75 -11.07 6.96
CA ALA A 105 8.44 -10.05 7.70
C ALA A 105 7.84 -8.68 7.39
N TYR A 106 8.41 -7.59 7.94
CA TYR A 106 7.95 -6.25 7.58
C TYR A 106 9.13 -5.28 7.45
N ILE A 107 8.87 -4.17 6.73
CA ILE A 107 9.74 -3.00 6.63
C ILE A 107 9.04 -1.85 7.33
N ASP A 108 9.73 -1.17 8.24
CA ASP A 108 9.26 0.09 8.85
C ASP A 108 9.59 1.24 7.90
N LEU A 109 8.55 1.92 7.43
CA LEU A 109 8.67 3.00 6.43
C LEU A 109 9.19 4.33 7.03
N GLY A 110 9.24 4.44 8.36
CA GLY A 110 9.68 5.63 9.06
C GLY A 110 8.65 6.75 9.15
N GLU A 111 7.71 6.80 8.23
CA GLU A 111 6.59 7.76 8.17
C GLU A 111 5.31 7.09 7.66
N TRP A 112 4.23 7.84 7.66
CA TRP A 112 2.94 7.37 7.18
C TRP A 112 2.79 7.59 5.68
N PHE A 113 2.25 6.59 5.00
CA PHE A 113 1.95 6.59 3.56
C PHE A 113 0.54 6.11 3.33
N ILE A 114 0.00 6.38 2.14
CA ILE A 114 -1.31 5.86 1.75
C ILE A 114 -1.12 4.43 1.23
N ASP A 115 -1.94 3.51 1.72
CA ASP A 115 -1.98 2.14 1.20
C ASP A 115 -2.16 2.13 -0.33
N PRO A 116 -1.45 1.27 -1.07
CA PRO A 116 -1.51 1.24 -2.54
C PRO A 116 -2.93 1.11 -3.10
N SER A 117 -3.78 0.28 -2.50
CA SER A 117 -5.16 0.08 -2.94
C SER A 117 -6.01 1.32 -2.70
N CYS A 118 -5.88 1.92 -1.50
CA CYS A 118 -6.52 3.19 -1.19
C CYS A 118 -6.02 4.32 -2.08
N TRP A 119 -4.72 4.36 -2.39
CA TRP A 119 -4.15 5.38 -3.26
C TRP A 119 -4.76 5.37 -4.66
N LYS A 120 -4.87 4.19 -5.28
CA LYS A 120 -5.47 4.05 -6.62
C LYS A 120 -6.91 4.55 -6.64
N THR A 121 -7.70 4.12 -5.66
CA THR A 121 -9.08 4.56 -5.52
C THR A 121 -9.20 6.05 -5.24
N LEU A 122 -8.38 6.59 -4.33
CA LEU A 122 -8.39 8.00 -3.96
C LEU A 122 -8.08 8.92 -5.14
N THR A 123 -7.07 8.58 -5.93
CA THR A 123 -6.67 9.37 -7.12
C THR A 123 -7.68 9.31 -8.27
N LYS A 124 -8.55 8.29 -8.30
CA LYS A 124 -9.71 8.23 -9.22
C LYS A 124 -10.87 9.09 -8.73
N LEU A 125 -11.00 9.27 -7.42
CA LEU A 125 -12.02 10.16 -6.85
C LEU A 125 -11.68 11.64 -7.09
N ASP A 126 -10.42 12.03 -6.85
CA ASP A 126 -9.92 13.37 -7.13
C ASP A 126 -8.41 13.33 -7.44
N SER A 127 -8.03 13.76 -8.64
CA SER A 127 -6.63 13.80 -9.09
C SER A 127 -5.76 14.79 -8.30
N LYS A 128 -6.35 15.75 -7.58
CA LYS A 128 -5.64 16.73 -6.74
C LYS A 128 -4.82 16.06 -5.63
N PHE A 129 -5.24 14.87 -5.15
CA PHE A 129 -4.44 14.10 -4.19
C PHE A 129 -3.03 13.77 -4.69
N LYS A 130 -2.84 13.65 -6.01
CA LYS A 130 -1.49 13.50 -6.59
C LYS A 130 -0.64 14.74 -6.34
N GLY A 131 -1.22 15.93 -6.50
CA GLY A 131 -0.54 17.20 -6.25
C GLY A 131 -0.14 17.36 -4.78
N VAL A 132 -1.04 17.02 -3.85
CA VAL A 132 -0.76 17.04 -2.41
C VAL A 132 0.42 16.13 -2.06
N VAL A 133 0.38 14.88 -2.52
CA VAL A 133 1.42 13.89 -2.19
C VAL A 133 2.76 14.19 -2.83
N ASN A 134 2.77 14.81 -4.02
CA ASN A 134 3.99 15.22 -4.71
C ASN A 134 4.74 16.36 -4.01
N GLY A 135 4.08 17.10 -3.11
CA GLY A 135 4.68 18.24 -2.43
C GLY A 135 4.96 19.45 -3.33
N ILE A 136 4.44 19.45 -4.56
CA ILE A 136 4.69 20.52 -5.54
C ILE A 136 3.62 21.62 -5.42
N ASN A 137 2.37 21.20 -5.33
CA ASN A 137 1.23 22.11 -5.24
C ASN A 137 0.76 22.19 -3.78
N HIS A 138 0.40 23.38 -3.35
CA HIS A 138 -0.12 23.66 -2.02
C HIS A 138 -1.64 23.70 -2.04
N PHE A 139 -2.27 23.29 -0.94
CA PHE A 139 -3.72 23.14 -0.86
C PHE A 139 -4.26 23.63 0.47
N ILE A 140 -5.48 24.12 0.41
CA ILE A 140 -6.32 24.39 1.57
C ILE A 140 -7.57 23.50 1.51
N ILE A 141 -8.23 23.32 2.64
CA ILE A 141 -9.55 22.69 2.68
C ILE A 141 -10.59 23.78 2.89
N SER A 142 -11.49 23.93 1.92
CA SER A 142 -12.56 24.92 1.99
C SER A 142 -13.53 24.62 3.15
N PRO A 143 -14.37 25.58 3.58
CA PRO A 143 -15.40 25.35 4.59
C PRO A 143 -16.37 24.21 4.21
N ASP A 144 -16.57 23.99 2.92
CA ASP A 144 -17.42 22.92 2.39
C ASP A 144 -16.71 21.55 2.40
N GLY A 145 -15.39 21.49 2.69
CA GLY A 145 -14.58 20.29 2.72
C GLY A 145 -13.94 19.92 1.40
N ASP A 146 -13.98 20.82 0.41
CA ASP A 146 -13.32 20.60 -0.88
C ASP A 146 -11.81 20.89 -0.78
N LEU A 147 -11.00 20.08 -1.46
CA LEU A 147 -9.57 20.33 -1.63
C LEU A 147 -9.37 21.38 -2.73
N VAL A 148 -8.82 22.54 -2.36
CA VAL A 148 -8.59 23.68 -3.26
C VAL A 148 -7.11 23.99 -3.33
N GLU A 149 -6.58 24.12 -4.54
CA GLU A 149 -5.19 24.54 -4.75
C GLU A 149 -5.05 26.02 -4.40
N ASP A 150 -4.11 26.34 -3.50
CA ASP A 150 -3.84 27.69 -3.00
C ASP A 150 -2.36 27.80 -2.63
N PRO A 151 -1.61 28.77 -3.16
CA PRO A 151 -0.19 28.97 -2.87
C PRO A 151 0.09 29.24 -1.37
N THR A 152 -0.88 29.69 -0.60
CA THR A 152 -0.75 29.94 0.85
C THR A 152 -1.06 28.71 1.69
N GLY A 153 -1.47 27.62 1.06
CA GLY A 153 -1.83 26.37 1.72
C GLY A 153 -0.60 25.53 2.10
N GLU A 154 -0.87 24.31 2.46
CA GLU A 154 0.13 23.32 2.84
C GLU A 154 0.09 22.11 1.88
N THR A 155 1.07 21.20 2.01
CA THR A 155 1.21 20.06 1.13
C THR A 155 1.84 18.86 1.85
N GLY A 156 1.92 17.73 1.15
CA GLY A 156 2.58 16.52 1.64
C GLY A 156 1.67 15.54 2.38
N ILE A 157 2.16 14.32 2.53
CA ILE A 157 1.40 13.22 3.15
C ILE A 157 1.07 13.49 4.61
N LYS A 158 1.97 14.11 5.37
CA LYS A 158 1.76 14.45 6.79
C LYS A 158 0.58 15.39 6.95
N TRP A 159 0.56 16.46 6.15
CA TRP A 159 -0.56 17.40 6.14
C TRP A 159 -1.87 16.73 5.73
N LEU A 160 -1.83 15.90 4.67
CA LEU A 160 -3.01 15.17 4.21
C LEU A 160 -3.58 14.27 5.30
N LYS A 161 -2.74 13.47 5.97
CA LYS A 161 -3.17 12.59 7.06
C LYS A 161 -3.82 13.36 8.21
N ALA A 162 -3.20 14.47 8.63
CA ALA A 162 -3.69 15.30 9.73
C ALA A 162 -5.05 15.95 9.42
N ASN A 163 -5.30 16.26 8.15
CA ASN A 163 -6.47 17.00 7.71
C ASN A 163 -7.52 16.14 6.96
N PHE A 164 -7.25 14.86 6.71
CA PHE A 164 -8.10 14.01 5.88
C PHE A 164 -9.55 13.96 6.35
N LYS A 165 -9.78 13.96 7.67
CA LYS A 165 -11.11 13.97 8.28
C LYS A 165 -11.96 15.20 7.88
N LYS A 166 -11.33 16.31 7.48
CA LYS A 166 -12.02 17.54 7.06
C LYS A 166 -12.47 17.50 5.61
N ILE A 167 -11.89 16.59 4.82
CA ILE A 167 -12.20 16.45 3.39
C ILE A 167 -13.56 15.75 3.25
N LYS A 168 -14.42 16.32 2.43
CA LYS A 168 -15.73 15.77 2.13
C LYS A 168 -15.84 15.42 0.66
N PHE A 169 -16.11 14.17 0.39
CA PHE A 169 -16.36 13.69 -0.96
C PHE A 169 -17.84 13.92 -1.32
N LYS A 170 -18.09 14.68 -2.38
CA LYS A 170 -19.45 14.89 -2.87
C LYS A 170 -19.95 13.61 -3.55
N SER A 171 -21.09 13.11 -3.08
CA SER A 171 -21.83 12.08 -3.77
C SER A 171 -22.34 12.61 -5.11
N THR A 172 -22.40 11.72 -6.08
CA THR A 172 -22.96 11.99 -7.40
C THR A 172 -23.97 10.91 -7.74
N LYS A 173 -24.63 11.00 -8.89
CA LYS A 173 -25.51 9.91 -9.35
C LYS A 173 -24.74 8.69 -9.86
N SER A 174 -23.40 8.67 -9.74
CA SER A 174 -22.56 7.57 -10.17
C SER A 174 -22.36 6.56 -9.02
N ARG A 175 -22.98 5.39 -9.15
CA ARG A 175 -22.83 4.27 -8.20
C ARG A 175 -21.37 3.91 -7.94
N THR A 176 -20.56 3.81 -8.99
CA THR A 176 -19.13 3.47 -8.91
C THR A 176 -18.36 4.51 -8.08
N ARG A 177 -18.67 5.80 -8.27
CA ARG A 177 -18.04 6.86 -7.48
C ARG A 177 -18.43 6.78 -6.01
N ASP A 178 -19.70 6.61 -5.72
CA ASP A 178 -20.19 6.57 -4.34
C ASP A 178 -19.66 5.35 -3.59
N MET A 179 -19.53 4.21 -4.27
CA MET A 179 -18.88 3.02 -3.71
C MET A 179 -17.39 3.23 -3.43
N ARG A 180 -16.65 3.92 -4.32
CA ARG A 180 -15.25 4.29 -4.04
C ARG A 180 -15.13 5.21 -2.82
N ILE A 181 -16.04 6.18 -2.67
CA ILE A 181 -16.08 7.05 -1.48
C ILE A 181 -16.26 6.20 -0.22
N ARG A 182 -17.22 5.27 -0.21
CA ARG A 182 -17.46 4.38 0.93
C ARG A 182 -16.24 3.52 1.27
N TYR A 183 -15.60 2.94 0.27
CA TYR A 183 -14.36 2.15 0.45
C TYR A 183 -13.25 2.99 1.13
N ILE A 184 -12.99 4.19 0.63
CA ILE A 184 -11.97 5.08 1.21
C ILE A 184 -12.33 5.48 2.63
N MET A 185 -13.58 5.90 2.87
CA MET A 185 -14.02 6.33 4.20
C MET A 185 -14.00 5.18 5.22
N HIS A 186 -14.43 3.98 4.81
CA HIS A 186 -14.38 2.80 5.66
C HIS A 186 -12.95 2.46 6.09
N ASN A 187 -12.00 2.39 5.14
CA ASN A 187 -10.60 2.10 5.45
C ASN A 187 -9.94 3.23 6.28
N PHE A 188 -10.35 4.48 6.06
CA PHE A 188 -9.89 5.60 6.88
C PHE A 188 -10.40 5.50 8.32
N GLU A 189 -11.68 5.24 8.53
CA GLU A 189 -12.30 5.07 9.86
C GLU A 189 -11.73 3.88 10.63
N LYS A 190 -11.39 2.80 9.94
CA LYS A 190 -10.69 1.64 10.49
C LYS A 190 -9.19 1.88 10.75
N GLY A 191 -8.65 3.04 10.36
CA GLY A 191 -7.24 3.36 10.51
C GLY A 191 -6.29 2.59 9.56
N ARG A 192 -6.83 1.98 8.49
CA ARG A 192 -6.09 1.11 7.55
C ARG A 192 -5.66 1.83 6.27
N MET A 193 -6.23 3.01 5.99
CA MET A 193 -5.89 3.80 4.80
C MET A 193 -4.45 4.30 4.82
N PHE A 194 -3.93 4.64 5.99
CA PHE A 194 -2.55 5.09 6.16
C PHE A 194 -1.72 4.01 6.82
N ILE A 195 -0.60 3.65 6.17
CA ILE A 195 0.34 2.63 6.62
C ILE A 195 1.69 3.24 6.94
N ASN A 196 2.38 2.72 7.94
CA ASN A 196 3.78 3.06 8.25
C ASN A 196 4.69 1.84 8.26
N LYS A 197 4.15 0.69 7.91
CA LYS A 197 4.86 -0.57 7.76
C LYS A 197 4.40 -1.27 6.49
N TYR A 198 5.28 -2.05 5.87
CA TYR A 198 4.98 -2.80 4.65
C TYR A 198 5.36 -4.27 4.83
N ILE A 199 4.46 -5.17 4.45
CA ILE A 199 4.68 -6.62 4.60
C ILE A 199 5.62 -7.11 3.52
N VAL A 200 6.58 -7.95 3.92
CA VAL A 200 7.52 -8.63 3.04
C VAL A 200 7.12 -10.09 2.94
N ILE A 201 6.85 -10.53 1.72
CA ILE A 201 6.50 -11.94 1.45
C ILE A 201 7.71 -12.86 1.67
N PRO A 202 7.46 -14.15 1.95
CA PRO A 202 8.54 -15.12 2.20
C PRO A 202 9.53 -15.24 1.04
N PRO A 203 10.82 -15.54 1.31
CA PRO A 203 11.86 -15.67 0.29
C PRO A 203 11.55 -16.70 -0.79
N TYR A 204 10.79 -17.74 -0.47
CA TYR A 204 10.40 -18.79 -1.41
C TYR A 204 9.68 -18.24 -2.67
N TYR A 205 8.97 -17.13 -2.53
CA TYR A 205 8.23 -16.49 -3.62
C TYR A 205 9.01 -15.34 -4.29
N ARG A 206 10.28 -15.17 -3.94
CA ARG A 206 11.12 -14.06 -4.38
C ARG A 206 12.47 -14.58 -4.87
N ASP A 207 12.58 -14.85 -6.16
CA ASP A 207 13.79 -15.43 -6.73
C ASP A 207 15.00 -14.49 -6.67
N VAL A 208 16.13 -15.09 -6.28
CA VAL A 208 17.46 -14.50 -6.42
C VAL A 208 18.30 -15.49 -7.21
N ASN A 209 18.65 -15.12 -8.44
CA ASN A 209 19.48 -15.95 -9.30
C ASN A 209 20.95 -15.55 -9.11
N THR A 210 21.77 -16.49 -8.61
CA THR A 210 23.21 -16.30 -8.54
C THR A 210 23.87 -17.06 -9.69
N THR A 211 24.47 -16.32 -10.64
CA THR A 211 25.22 -16.91 -11.74
C THR A 211 26.69 -16.45 -11.65
N GLY A 212 27.54 -17.30 -11.10
CA GLY A 212 28.94 -16.98 -10.88
C GLY A 212 29.12 -15.82 -9.88
N LYS A 213 29.69 -14.69 -10.33
CA LYS A 213 29.91 -13.50 -9.52
C LYS A 213 28.75 -12.49 -9.56
N HIS A 214 27.70 -12.77 -10.32
CA HIS A 214 26.55 -11.86 -10.49
C HIS A 214 25.33 -12.42 -9.79
N THR A 215 24.68 -11.57 -9.00
CA THR A 215 23.38 -11.85 -8.38
C THR A 215 22.31 -11.13 -9.19
N GLY A 216 21.51 -11.86 -9.93
CA GLY A 216 20.29 -11.34 -10.57
C GLY A 216 19.18 -11.29 -9.54
N VAL A 217 18.59 -10.11 -9.40
CA VAL A 217 17.52 -9.84 -8.40
C VAL A 217 16.20 -9.67 -9.14
N GLY A 218 15.21 -10.46 -8.81
CA GLY A 218 13.86 -10.29 -9.35
C GLY A 218 13.26 -8.91 -8.99
N GLN A 219 12.28 -8.47 -9.76
CA GLN A 219 11.64 -7.13 -9.60
C GLN A 219 11.13 -6.89 -8.19
N ILE A 220 10.52 -7.90 -7.56
CA ILE A 220 9.97 -7.79 -6.21
C ILE A 220 11.06 -7.57 -5.15
N ASN A 221 12.22 -8.18 -5.29
CA ASN A 221 13.34 -7.94 -4.40
C ASN A 221 13.93 -6.54 -4.61
N THR A 222 13.99 -6.07 -5.85
CA THR A 222 14.40 -4.68 -6.18
C THR A 222 13.44 -3.67 -5.55
N PHE A 223 12.13 -3.95 -5.59
CA PHE A 223 11.12 -3.14 -4.92
C PHE A 223 11.40 -3.02 -3.41
N TYR A 224 11.62 -4.15 -2.71
CA TYR A 224 11.91 -4.12 -1.28
C TYR A 224 13.23 -3.42 -0.95
N VAL A 225 14.29 -3.64 -1.73
CA VAL A 225 15.59 -2.94 -1.56
C VAL A 225 15.40 -1.43 -1.68
N ASN A 226 14.66 -0.98 -2.70
CA ASN A 226 14.38 0.45 -2.90
C ASN A 226 13.57 1.01 -1.72
N LEU A 227 12.61 0.24 -1.21
CA LEU A 227 11.78 0.65 -0.07
C LEU A 227 12.61 0.78 1.21
N ILE A 228 13.44 -0.22 1.55
CA ILE A 228 14.34 -0.19 2.71
C ILE A 228 15.31 0.99 2.59
N THR A 229 15.94 1.17 1.43
CA THR A 229 16.92 2.24 1.21
C THR A 229 16.29 3.62 1.37
N ALA A 230 15.10 3.82 0.79
CA ALA A 230 14.39 5.09 0.91
C ALA A 230 13.90 5.35 2.34
N SER A 231 13.42 4.32 3.05
CA SER A 231 12.97 4.44 4.45
C SER A 231 14.14 4.75 5.40
N ARG A 232 15.30 4.14 5.17
CA ARG A 232 16.54 4.50 5.92
C ARG A 232 16.95 5.94 5.67
N ALA A 233 17.00 6.36 4.42
CA ALA A 233 17.32 7.74 4.07
C ALA A 233 16.34 8.74 4.70
N LEU A 234 15.04 8.38 4.81
CA LEU A 234 14.06 9.22 5.48
C LEU A 234 14.31 9.34 6.97
N LYS A 235 14.65 8.23 7.65
CA LYS A 235 14.97 8.21 9.09
C LYS A 235 16.25 8.98 9.39
N GLU A 236 17.28 8.83 8.56
CA GLU A 236 18.58 9.51 8.71
C GLU A 236 18.49 11.01 8.42
N ASN A 237 17.61 11.44 7.50
CA ASN A 237 17.45 12.83 7.09
C ASN A 237 16.29 13.55 7.78
N ALA A 238 15.68 12.97 8.80
CA ALA A 238 14.58 13.60 9.54
C ALA A 238 14.93 15.01 10.08
N ASP A 239 16.24 15.28 10.33
CA ASP A 239 16.75 16.54 10.85
C ASP A 239 17.20 17.53 9.76
N TYR A 240 17.24 17.14 8.46
CA TYR A 240 17.82 17.96 7.38
C TYR A 240 16.85 18.88 6.61
N GLY A 241 15.64 19.06 7.12
CA GLY A 241 14.67 20.02 6.59
C GLY A 241 13.54 19.40 5.73
N LEU A 242 12.41 20.09 5.74
CA LEU A 242 11.13 19.63 5.21
C LEU A 242 11.19 19.21 3.73
N SER A 243 11.94 19.92 2.89
CA SER A 243 11.94 19.66 1.43
C SER A 243 12.60 18.33 1.02
N MET A 244 13.66 17.90 1.73
CA MET A 244 14.29 16.59 1.46
C MET A 244 13.44 15.43 1.98
N ALA A 245 12.82 15.61 3.14
CA ALA A 245 11.88 14.63 3.70
C ALA A 245 10.68 14.43 2.77
N ASP A 246 10.10 15.50 2.25
CA ASP A 246 8.96 15.45 1.33
C ASP A 246 9.31 14.75 0.00
N THR A 247 10.50 15.02 -0.56
CA THR A 247 10.98 14.32 -1.76
C THR A 247 11.15 12.82 -1.52
N THR A 248 11.69 12.45 -0.36
CA THR A 248 11.87 11.03 0.01
C THR A 248 10.52 10.36 0.27
N CYS A 249 9.59 11.03 0.95
CA CYS A 249 8.22 10.56 1.12
C CYS A 249 7.54 10.32 -0.23
N TYR A 250 7.69 11.24 -1.17
CA TYR A 250 7.16 11.07 -2.52
C TYR A 250 7.76 9.84 -3.24
N ARG A 251 9.07 9.62 -3.12
CA ARG A 251 9.72 8.42 -3.67
C ARG A 251 9.17 7.14 -3.07
N ILE A 252 8.99 7.08 -1.75
CA ILE A 252 8.41 5.91 -1.07
C ILE A 252 6.98 5.68 -1.55
N GLN A 253 6.13 6.72 -1.57
CA GLN A 253 4.77 6.57 -2.07
C GLN A 253 4.71 6.14 -3.54
N ASN A 254 5.64 6.60 -4.38
CA ASN A 254 5.74 6.14 -5.76
C ASN A 254 6.23 4.68 -5.86
N THR A 255 7.16 4.27 -5.02
CA THR A 255 7.60 2.87 -4.95
C THR A 255 6.43 1.97 -4.54
N LEU A 256 5.62 2.38 -3.57
CA LEU A 256 4.44 1.62 -3.13
C LEU A 256 3.35 1.46 -4.21
N LYS A 257 3.35 2.28 -5.26
CA LYS A 257 2.40 2.19 -6.38
C LYS A 257 2.82 1.18 -7.46
N ALA A 258 4.13 0.94 -7.55
CA ALA A 258 4.71 0.10 -8.60
C ALA A 258 4.39 -1.37 -8.38
#